data_e0cd6b33494eb9401d763f6a8ac49582
#
_entry.id   e0cd6b33494eb9401d763f6a8ac49582
#
_cell.length_a   1.000
_cell.length_b   1.000
_cell.length_c   1.000
_cell.angle_alpha   90.00
_cell.angle_beta   90.00
_cell.angle_gamma   90.00
#
_symmetry.space_group_name_H-M   'P 1'
#
loop_
_entity.id
_entity.type
_entity.pdbx_description
1 polymer ?
#
loop_
_entity_poly.entity_id
_entity_poly.type
_entity_poly.pdbx_seq_one_letter_code
_entity_poly.pdbx_strand_id
1 'polypeptide(L)'
;MPGIKSDAVAFSRKWANRGNENQDTQLFWIDLFQHVLGLDDAVSRLEFEKPVSTAASTHEGYIDVLIPSAKTLVEQKSLGIDLSKIETRQGRKVTPAQQGLAYAQGMPLSQQPRYIIACNFAEFWVYDRTGHTRYQFRLRKNSF
;
A
#
# COMPACT_ATOMS: atom_id res chain seq x y z
N MET A 1 21.46 -18.68 6.47
CA MET A 1 20.59 -17.76 5.75
C MET A 1 19.48 -17.24 6.66
N PRO A 2 19.33 -15.94 6.80
CA PRO A 2 18.25 -15.41 7.64
C PRO A 2 16.89 -15.85 7.08
N GLY A 3 15.98 -16.23 7.93
CA GLY A 3 14.61 -16.54 7.53
C GLY A 3 13.75 -15.28 7.40
N ILE A 4 12.55 -15.43 6.87
CA ILE A 4 11.58 -14.33 6.69
C ILE A 4 11.35 -13.59 8.01
N LYS A 5 11.28 -14.32 9.13
CA LYS A 5 11.08 -13.72 10.45
C LYS A 5 12.23 -12.77 10.83
N SER A 6 13.48 -13.18 10.60
CA SER A 6 14.65 -12.32 10.86
C SER A 6 14.64 -11.10 9.97
N ASP A 7 14.31 -11.28 8.70
CA ASP A 7 14.26 -10.20 7.73
C ASP A 7 13.15 -9.20 8.09
N ALA A 8 12.01 -9.70 8.55
CA ALA A 8 10.90 -8.85 8.99
C ALA A 8 11.27 -8.04 10.23
N VAL A 9 11.99 -8.63 11.18
CA VAL A 9 12.46 -7.93 12.38
C VAL A 9 13.44 -6.82 12.00
N ALA A 10 14.41 -7.11 11.14
CA ALA A 10 15.37 -6.11 10.67
C ALA A 10 14.67 -4.97 9.93
N PHE A 11 13.69 -5.29 9.10
CA PHE A 11 12.87 -4.32 8.38
C PHE A 11 12.10 -3.42 9.36
N SER A 12 11.44 -4.01 10.35
CA SER A 12 10.69 -3.27 11.36
C SER A 12 11.57 -2.28 12.12
N ARG A 13 12.79 -2.69 12.47
CA ARG A 13 13.76 -1.82 13.13
C ARG A 13 14.20 -0.66 12.25
N LYS A 14 14.49 -0.96 10.99
CA LYS A 14 14.93 0.06 10.02
C LYS A 14 13.88 1.14 9.84
N TRP A 15 12.61 0.75 9.79
CA TRP A 15 11.50 1.64 9.51
C TRP A 15 10.78 2.15 10.75
N ALA A 16 11.22 1.78 11.95
CA ALA A 16 10.66 2.29 13.20
C ALA A 16 10.77 3.81 13.24
N ASN A 17 9.66 4.50 13.56
CA ASN A 17 9.59 5.96 13.67
C ASN A 17 9.96 6.71 12.38
N ARG A 18 9.81 6.06 11.22
CA ARG A 18 10.15 6.63 9.94
C ARG A 18 9.02 6.34 8.94
N GLY A 19 8.64 7.33 8.17
CA GLY A 19 7.68 7.14 7.11
C GLY A 19 6.98 8.41 6.69
N ASN A 20 7.44 9.01 5.61
CA ASN A 20 6.82 10.13 4.94
C ASN A 20 6.34 9.66 3.58
N GLU A 21 5.04 9.77 3.28
CA GLU A 21 4.48 9.22 2.06
C GLU A 21 5.07 9.79 0.78
N ASN A 22 5.54 11.03 0.82
CA ASN A 22 6.15 11.66 -0.35
C ASN A 22 7.61 11.28 -0.56
N GLN A 23 8.34 10.98 0.52
CA GLN A 23 9.77 10.72 0.47
C GLN A 23 10.10 9.23 0.51
N ASP A 24 9.34 8.45 1.25
CA ASP A 24 9.75 7.11 1.67
C ASP A 24 8.96 5.97 1.02
N THR A 25 7.85 6.24 0.34
CA THR A 25 6.98 5.19 -0.18
C THR A 25 7.72 4.20 -1.09
N GLN A 26 8.46 4.70 -2.05
CA GLN A 26 9.16 3.81 -3.00
C GLN A 26 10.22 2.98 -2.30
N LEU A 27 11.03 3.61 -1.45
CA LEU A 27 12.09 2.92 -0.72
C LEU A 27 11.53 1.83 0.19
N PHE A 28 10.44 2.15 0.90
CA PHE A 28 9.78 1.21 1.81
C PHE A 28 9.29 -0.03 1.08
N TRP A 29 8.56 0.17 -0.02
CA TRP A 29 7.97 -0.95 -0.76
C TRP A 29 9.01 -1.78 -1.50
N ILE A 30 10.07 -1.15 -2.03
CA ILE A 30 11.19 -1.88 -2.62
C ILE A 30 11.89 -2.72 -1.56
N ASP A 31 12.16 -2.14 -0.39
CA ASP A 31 12.80 -2.85 0.72
C ASP A 31 11.97 -4.03 1.20
N LEU A 32 10.66 -3.81 1.41
CA LEU A 32 9.73 -4.87 1.82
C LEU A 32 9.70 -6.00 0.78
N PHE A 33 9.56 -5.64 -0.48
CA PHE A 33 9.44 -6.59 -1.59
C PHE A 33 10.70 -7.47 -1.72
N GLN A 34 11.87 -6.84 -1.69
CA GLN A 34 13.14 -7.55 -1.92
C GLN A 34 13.67 -8.23 -0.66
N HIS A 35 13.65 -7.55 0.47
CA HIS A 35 14.37 -8.00 1.66
C HIS A 35 13.52 -8.73 2.69
N VAL A 36 12.21 -8.61 2.64
CA VAL A 36 11.31 -9.37 3.53
C VAL A 36 10.66 -10.50 2.76
N LEU A 37 10.05 -10.18 1.62
CA LEU A 37 9.33 -11.18 0.81
C LEU A 37 10.27 -12.00 -0.07
N GLY A 38 11.53 -11.57 -0.20
CA GLY A 38 12.53 -12.32 -0.97
C GLY A 38 12.25 -12.37 -2.47
N LEU A 39 11.51 -11.38 -2.98
CA LEU A 39 11.17 -11.31 -4.39
C LEU A 39 12.17 -10.42 -5.12
N ASP A 40 12.58 -10.83 -6.30
CA ASP A 40 13.54 -10.07 -7.09
C ASP A 40 12.85 -9.11 -8.06
N ASP A 41 13.65 -8.24 -8.65
CA ASP A 41 13.27 -7.36 -9.74
C ASP A 41 12.11 -6.41 -9.38
N ALA A 42 12.23 -5.77 -8.22
CA ALA A 42 11.23 -4.81 -7.76
C ALA A 42 11.02 -3.68 -8.78
N VAL A 43 12.08 -3.26 -9.45
CA VAL A 43 12.01 -2.16 -10.43
C VAL A 43 11.03 -2.48 -11.56
N SER A 44 10.99 -3.73 -12.01
CA SER A 44 10.06 -4.14 -13.08
C SER A 44 8.69 -4.56 -12.57
N ARG A 45 8.57 -4.91 -11.29
CA ARG A 45 7.35 -5.52 -10.75
C ARG A 45 6.50 -4.56 -9.93
N LEU A 46 7.07 -3.46 -9.47
CA LEU A 46 6.36 -2.42 -8.73
C LEU A 46 6.15 -1.20 -9.61
N GLU A 47 4.94 -0.67 -9.63
CA GLU A 47 4.64 0.58 -10.33
C GLU A 47 4.26 1.62 -9.29
N PHE A 48 4.83 2.81 -9.39
CA PHE A 48 4.60 3.90 -8.46
C PHE A 48 3.95 5.08 -9.16
N GLU A 49 3.06 5.77 -8.45
CA GLU A 49 2.37 6.98 -8.92
C GLU A 49 1.72 6.77 -10.29
N LYS A 50 1.04 5.64 -10.45
CA LYS A 50 0.38 5.31 -11.72
C LYS A 50 -0.88 6.14 -11.89
N PRO A 51 -1.01 6.89 -13.00
CA PRO A 51 -2.22 7.67 -13.28
C PRO A 51 -3.45 6.78 -13.42
N VAL A 52 -4.56 7.23 -12.89
CA VAL A 52 -5.85 6.54 -13.02
C VAL A 52 -6.97 7.56 -13.03
N SER A 53 -7.99 7.33 -13.86
CA SER A 53 -9.21 8.14 -13.87
C SER A 53 -10.28 7.42 -13.05
N THR A 54 -11.05 8.17 -12.27
CA THR A 54 -12.18 7.61 -11.52
C THR A 54 -13.49 8.15 -12.08
N ALA A 55 -14.56 7.35 -11.97
CA ALA A 55 -15.89 7.77 -12.41
C ALA A 55 -16.43 8.95 -11.61
N ALA A 56 -15.89 9.18 -10.41
CA ALA A 56 -16.39 10.20 -9.50
C ALA A 56 -15.70 11.56 -9.68
N SER A 57 -14.69 11.67 -10.54
CA SER A 57 -13.92 12.89 -10.71
C SER A 57 -13.52 13.09 -12.16
N THR A 58 -13.48 14.36 -12.59
CA THR A 58 -12.92 14.73 -13.89
C THR A 58 -11.40 14.86 -13.82
N HIS A 59 -10.83 14.82 -12.62
CA HIS A 59 -9.39 14.91 -12.42
C HIS A 59 -8.76 13.53 -12.33
N GLU A 60 -7.57 13.42 -12.89
CA GLU A 60 -6.78 12.20 -12.81
C GLU A 60 -6.21 12.04 -11.41
N GLY A 61 -6.30 10.82 -10.86
CA GLY A 61 -5.65 10.47 -9.62
C GLY A 61 -4.39 9.66 -9.88
N TYR A 62 -3.69 9.32 -8.80
CA TYR A 62 -2.47 8.53 -8.88
C TYR A 62 -2.51 7.40 -7.86
N ILE A 63 -2.30 6.19 -8.34
CA ILE A 63 -2.14 5.01 -7.49
C ILE A 63 -0.73 5.07 -6.90
N ASP A 64 -0.63 5.04 -5.58
CA ASP A 64 0.68 5.15 -4.92
C ASP A 64 1.61 3.98 -5.26
N VAL A 65 1.11 2.75 -5.10
CA VAL A 65 1.86 1.54 -5.48
C VAL A 65 0.91 0.55 -6.12
N LEU A 66 1.33 0.00 -7.25
CA LEU A 66 0.60 -1.08 -7.92
C LEU A 66 1.55 -2.25 -8.12
N ILE A 67 1.09 -3.45 -7.76
CA ILE A 67 1.83 -4.69 -7.93
C ILE A 67 0.99 -5.63 -8.81
N PRO A 68 1.10 -5.52 -10.14
CA PRO A 68 0.23 -6.29 -11.03
C PRO A 68 0.33 -7.80 -10.84
N SER A 69 1.54 -8.32 -10.63
CA SER A 69 1.76 -9.76 -10.45
C SER A 69 1.09 -10.31 -9.18
N ALA A 70 0.88 -9.47 -8.17
CA ALA A 70 0.19 -9.84 -6.94
C ALA A 70 -1.26 -9.34 -6.90
N LYS A 71 -1.72 -8.71 -7.97
CA LYS A 71 -3.06 -8.13 -8.07
C LYS A 71 -3.37 -7.24 -6.87
N THR A 72 -2.44 -6.37 -6.53
CA THR A 72 -2.49 -5.54 -5.32
C THR A 72 -2.31 -4.07 -5.66
N LEU A 73 -3.15 -3.23 -5.07
CA LEU A 73 -3.06 -1.77 -5.12
C LEU A 73 -2.87 -1.26 -3.70
N VAL A 74 -1.94 -0.33 -3.52
CA VAL A 74 -1.64 0.26 -2.21
C VAL A 74 -2.00 1.73 -2.21
N GLU A 75 -2.74 2.15 -1.19
CA GLU A 75 -2.93 3.56 -0.83
C GLU A 75 -2.02 3.85 0.36
N GLN A 76 -1.01 4.68 0.15
CA GLN A 76 0.02 4.95 1.14
C GLN A 76 -0.28 6.22 1.93
N LYS A 77 -0.13 6.15 3.24
CA LYS A 77 -0.21 7.28 4.16
C LYS A 77 1.08 7.39 4.96
N SER A 78 1.34 8.58 5.48
CA SER A 78 2.50 8.80 6.34
C SER A 78 2.33 8.12 7.68
N LEU A 79 3.47 7.88 8.34
CA LEU A 79 3.49 7.31 9.69
C LEU A 79 2.67 8.18 10.64
N GLY A 80 1.85 7.55 11.46
CA GLY A 80 1.01 8.23 12.43
C GLY A 80 -0.39 8.57 11.92
N ILE A 81 -0.63 8.43 10.62
CA ILE A 81 -1.97 8.66 10.07
C ILE A 81 -2.86 7.47 10.40
N ASP A 82 -4.03 7.75 10.95
CA ASP A 82 -5.05 6.75 11.23
C ASP A 82 -5.65 6.25 9.90
N LEU A 83 -5.56 4.96 9.64
CA LEU A 83 -6.05 4.37 8.39
C LEU A 83 -7.57 4.29 8.31
N SER A 84 -8.27 4.57 9.39
CA SER A 84 -9.73 4.70 9.38
C SER A 84 -10.20 6.15 9.18
N LYS A 85 -9.27 7.09 9.10
CA LYS A 85 -9.60 8.51 9.00
C LYS A 85 -10.22 8.84 7.65
N ILE A 86 -11.31 9.59 7.69
CA ILE A 86 -11.97 10.10 6.50
C ILE A 86 -11.30 11.40 6.08
N GLU A 87 -10.91 11.48 4.83
CA GLU A 87 -10.33 12.69 4.22
C GLU A 87 -11.14 13.08 3.00
N THR A 88 -11.08 14.37 2.66
CA THR A 88 -11.70 14.85 1.43
C THR A 88 -10.73 14.67 0.27
N ARG A 89 -11.15 13.90 -0.72
CA ARG A 89 -10.36 13.65 -1.93
C ARG A 89 -11.25 13.87 -3.14
N GLN A 90 -10.88 14.83 -3.99
CA GLN A 90 -11.62 15.14 -5.23
C GLN A 90 -13.11 15.37 -4.96
N GLY A 91 -13.42 16.12 -3.87
CA GLY A 91 -14.79 16.43 -3.50
C GLY A 91 -15.54 15.30 -2.77
N ARG A 92 -14.89 14.17 -2.50
CA ARG A 92 -15.49 13.02 -1.82
C ARG A 92 -14.83 12.81 -0.45
N LYS A 93 -15.63 12.34 0.50
CA LYS A 93 -15.15 11.96 1.84
C LYS A 93 -14.89 10.46 1.83
N VAL A 94 -13.62 10.07 1.95
CA VAL A 94 -13.21 8.67 1.83
C VAL A 94 -12.14 8.33 2.85
N THR A 95 -12.11 7.07 3.28
CA THR A 95 -10.97 6.46 3.97
C THR A 95 -9.89 6.10 2.94
N PRO A 96 -8.66 5.82 3.36
CA PRO A 96 -7.63 5.34 2.44
C PRO A 96 -8.06 4.10 1.63
N ALA A 97 -8.69 3.13 2.27
CA ALA A 97 -9.17 1.94 1.57
C ALA A 97 -10.25 2.26 0.52
N GLN A 98 -11.16 3.18 0.84
CA GLN A 98 -12.19 3.61 -0.10
C GLN A 98 -11.58 4.36 -1.28
N GLN A 99 -10.54 5.15 -1.05
CA GLN A 99 -9.82 5.82 -2.12
C GLN A 99 -9.13 4.79 -3.03
N GLY A 100 -8.47 3.80 -2.45
CA GLY A 100 -7.84 2.71 -3.20
C GLY A 100 -8.87 1.93 -4.02
N LEU A 101 -10.04 1.65 -3.45
CA LEU A 101 -11.12 0.97 -4.16
C LEU A 101 -11.62 1.79 -5.35
N ALA A 102 -11.79 3.10 -5.17
CA ALA A 102 -12.20 3.98 -6.26
C ALA A 102 -11.20 3.95 -7.41
N TYR A 103 -9.92 3.97 -7.10
CA TYR A 103 -8.87 3.85 -8.11
C TYR A 103 -8.90 2.49 -8.81
N ALA A 104 -9.08 1.41 -8.06
CA ALA A 104 -9.19 0.07 -8.63
C ALA A 104 -10.36 -0.02 -9.63
N GLN A 105 -11.49 0.55 -9.27
CA GLN A 105 -12.67 0.57 -10.13
C GLN A 105 -12.49 1.42 -11.38
N GLY A 106 -11.55 2.36 -11.37
CA GLY A 106 -11.19 3.17 -12.54
C GLY A 106 -10.27 2.47 -13.51
N MET A 107 -9.72 1.32 -13.15
CA MET A 107 -8.84 0.55 -14.03
C MET A 107 -9.66 -0.35 -14.98
N PRO A 108 -9.08 -0.72 -16.15
CA PRO A 108 -9.74 -1.71 -17.00
C PRO A 108 -10.03 -2.99 -16.21
N LEU A 109 -11.20 -3.58 -16.47
CA LEU A 109 -11.70 -4.71 -15.69
C LEU A 109 -10.68 -5.85 -15.57
N SER A 110 -9.98 -6.16 -16.66
CA SER A 110 -8.98 -7.24 -16.68
C SER A 110 -7.74 -6.94 -15.84
N GLN A 111 -7.53 -5.67 -15.47
CA GLN A 111 -6.36 -5.22 -14.72
C GLN A 111 -6.70 -4.85 -13.27
N GLN A 112 -7.96 -4.92 -12.88
CA GLN A 112 -8.36 -4.52 -11.55
C GLN A 112 -7.74 -5.42 -10.50
N PRO A 113 -7.17 -4.83 -9.43
CA PRO A 113 -6.55 -5.61 -8.36
C PRO A 113 -7.60 -6.36 -7.54
N ARG A 114 -7.19 -7.49 -6.99
CA ARG A 114 -7.97 -8.24 -6.02
C ARG A 114 -7.84 -7.64 -4.63
N TYR A 115 -6.64 -7.16 -4.28
CA TYR A 115 -6.34 -6.69 -2.94
C TYR A 115 -6.10 -5.18 -2.95
N ILE A 116 -6.68 -4.51 -1.95
CA ILE A 116 -6.42 -3.11 -1.66
C ILE A 116 -5.70 -3.07 -0.32
N ILE A 117 -4.54 -2.43 -0.25
CA ILE A 117 -3.81 -2.23 0.99
C ILE A 117 -3.79 -0.75 1.34
N ALA A 118 -4.28 -0.43 2.54
CA ALA A 118 -4.03 0.87 3.15
C ALA A 118 -2.83 0.70 4.09
N CYS A 119 -1.82 1.53 3.92
CA CYS A 119 -0.55 1.40 4.66
C CYS A 119 -0.10 2.76 5.20
N ASN A 120 0.41 2.77 6.43
CA ASN A 120 1.00 3.97 7.03
C ASN A 120 2.43 3.73 7.54
N PHE A 121 3.17 2.83 6.91
CA PHE A 121 4.53 2.41 7.29
C PHE A 121 4.60 1.54 8.55
N ALA A 122 3.58 1.53 9.39
CA ALA A 122 3.53 0.69 10.60
C ALA A 122 2.42 -0.35 10.54
N GLU A 123 1.35 -0.03 9.85
CA GLU A 123 0.18 -0.89 9.75
C GLU A 123 -0.17 -1.13 8.29
N PHE A 124 -0.69 -2.33 8.03
CA PHE A 124 -1.17 -2.76 6.72
C PHE A 124 -2.59 -3.26 6.90
N TRP A 125 -3.55 -2.59 6.32
CA TRP A 125 -4.93 -3.04 6.29
C TRP A 125 -5.21 -3.58 4.89
N VAL A 126 -5.36 -4.88 4.78
CA VAL A 126 -5.52 -5.58 3.51
C VAL A 126 -6.99 -5.95 3.32
N TYR A 127 -7.56 -5.51 2.21
CA TYR A 127 -8.95 -5.79 1.85
C TYR A 127 -8.96 -6.72 0.65
N ASP A 128 -9.60 -7.88 0.80
CA ASP A 128 -9.80 -8.83 -0.30
C ASP A 128 -11.15 -8.52 -0.95
N ARG A 129 -11.12 -8.00 -2.16
CA ARG A 129 -12.33 -7.64 -2.89
C ARG A 129 -13.20 -8.84 -3.24
N THR A 130 -12.59 -10.00 -3.43
CA THR A 130 -13.32 -11.21 -3.80
C THR A 130 -14.07 -11.79 -2.61
N GLY A 131 -13.40 -11.90 -1.47
CA GLY A 131 -14.00 -12.50 -0.27
C GLY A 131 -14.65 -11.50 0.66
N HIS A 132 -14.57 -10.20 0.37
CA HIS A 132 -15.02 -9.12 1.25
C HIS A 132 -14.45 -9.23 2.66
N THR A 133 -13.20 -9.71 2.75
CA THR A 133 -12.51 -9.94 4.01
C THR A 133 -11.45 -8.87 4.22
N ARG A 134 -11.24 -8.49 5.48
CA ARG A 134 -10.20 -7.52 5.85
C ARG A 134 -9.23 -8.17 6.81
N TYR A 135 -7.94 -7.93 6.57
CA TYR A 135 -6.84 -8.38 7.42
C TYR A 135 -6.06 -7.16 7.89
N GLN A 136 -5.59 -7.16 9.13
CA GLN A 136 -4.79 -6.08 9.68
C GLN A 136 -3.47 -6.64 10.20
N PHE A 137 -2.38 -6.03 9.77
CA PHE A 137 -1.03 -6.40 10.20
C PHE A 137 -0.33 -5.15 10.72
N ARG A 138 0.52 -5.32 11.72
CA ARG A 138 1.28 -4.24 12.27
C ARG A 138 2.75 -4.65 12.40
N LEU A 139 3.65 -3.76 11.98
CA LEU A 139 5.07 -3.94 12.24
C LEU A 139 5.32 -3.75 13.74
N ARG A 140 6.02 -4.69 14.35
CA ARG A 140 6.34 -4.58 15.76
C ARG A 140 7.34 -3.46 15.96
N LYS A 141 7.02 -2.52 16.82
CA LYS A 141 8.01 -1.62 17.35
C LYS A 141 8.99 -2.46 18.15
N ASN A 142 10.26 -2.02 18.16
CA ASN A 142 11.29 -2.66 18.92
C ASN A 142 10.86 -2.75 20.39
N SER A 143 10.60 -3.93 20.86
CA SER A 143 10.10 -4.16 22.21
C SER A 143 11.17 -4.70 23.15
N PHE A 144 12.41 -4.50 22.82
CA PHE A 144 13.51 -4.96 23.65
C PHE A 144 14.31 -3.81 24.16
#